data_08f7a787a9faf842e4dad95eac819bd0
#
_entry.id   08f7a787a9faf842e4dad95eac819bd0
#
_cell.length_a   1.000
_cell.length_b   1.000
_cell.length_c   1.000
_cell.angle_alpha   90.00
_cell.angle_beta   90.00
_cell.angle_gamma   90.00
#
_symmetry.space_group_name_H-M   'P 1'
#
loop_
_entity.id
_entity.type
_entity.pdbx_description
1 polymer ?
#
loop_
_entity_poly.entity_id
_entity_poly.type
_entity_poly.pdbx_seq_one_letter_code
_entity_poly.pdbx_strand_id
1 'polypeptide(L)'
;EMNFDTEKLPDTISYNLMGEITGSEYPNEIVALGGHTDSWDVGLGAHDDGGGCVATWYALKMIKDLNLKPRRTMRVVQWVNEENGTRGGQAYAEKHKIEKHSLVFEFDSGVFPPNVIGFTGDDKMLAILKGMEPILKKINPAMIVRKGGGGVDIGPMMKLGVPGMSL
;
A
#
# COMPACT_ATOMS: atom_id res chain seq x y z
N GLU A 1 24.98 0.04 31.95
CA GLU A 1 25.70 0.33 30.70
C GLU A 1 25.53 -0.86 29.79
N MET A 2 24.91 -0.65 28.61
CA MET A 2 24.77 -1.71 27.60
C MET A 2 25.85 -1.49 26.54
N ASN A 3 26.69 -2.49 26.31
CA ASN A 3 27.63 -2.50 25.20
C ASN A 3 27.08 -3.37 24.09
N PHE A 4 26.95 -2.78 22.89
CA PHE A 4 26.58 -3.51 21.68
C PHE A 4 27.81 -3.63 20.79
N ASP A 5 28.15 -4.84 20.42
CA ASP A 5 29.15 -5.12 19.39
C ASP A 5 28.39 -5.46 18.10
N THR A 6 28.28 -4.50 17.21
CA THR A 6 27.49 -4.62 15.97
C THR A 6 28.39 -4.38 14.76
N GLU A 7 28.20 -5.21 13.74
CA GLU A 7 28.88 -5.06 12.46
C GLU A 7 27.83 -4.83 11.35
N LYS A 8 28.05 -3.81 10.53
CA LYS A 8 27.26 -3.58 9.33
C LYS A 8 27.77 -4.48 8.22
N LEU A 9 26.98 -5.48 7.85
CA LEU A 9 27.27 -6.36 6.73
C LEU A 9 26.99 -5.66 5.38
N PRO A 10 27.60 -6.15 4.26
CA PRO A 10 27.29 -5.66 2.94
C PRO A 10 25.82 -5.84 2.58
N ASP A 11 25.27 -4.90 1.81
CA ASP A 11 23.92 -4.99 1.27
C ASP A 11 23.77 -6.25 0.41
N THR A 12 22.60 -6.88 0.48
CA THR A 12 22.25 -8.02 -0.37
C THR A 12 21.10 -7.68 -1.30
N ILE A 13 20.93 -8.49 -2.36
CA ILE A 13 19.82 -8.29 -3.31
C ILE A 13 18.56 -8.90 -2.73
N SER A 14 17.46 -8.14 -2.79
CA SER A 14 16.12 -8.61 -2.49
C SER A 14 15.12 -8.10 -3.55
N TYR A 15 13.85 -8.49 -3.45
CA TYR A 15 12.86 -8.25 -4.49
C TYR A 15 11.51 -7.85 -3.89
N ASN A 16 10.86 -6.85 -4.50
CA ASN A 16 9.43 -6.66 -4.31
C ASN A 16 8.66 -7.79 -4.99
N LEU A 17 7.57 -8.24 -4.37
CA LEU A 17 6.63 -9.16 -5.01
C LEU A 17 5.46 -8.38 -5.56
N MET A 18 5.03 -8.72 -6.78
CA MET A 18 3.91 -8.06 -7.43
C MET A 18 2.96 -9.06 -8.04
N GLY A 19 1.66 -8.75 -7.94
CA GLY A 19 0.60 -9.45 -8.65
C GLY A 19 -0.43 -8.45 -9.13
N GLU A 20 -1.04 -8.69 -10.30
CA GLU A 20 -2.05 -7.76 -10.81
C GLU A 20 -3.21 -8.45 -11.51
N ILE A 21 -4.34 -7.75 -11.54
CA ILE A 21 -5.48 -8.03 -12.41
C ILE A 21 -5.59 -6.88 -13.39
N THR A 22 -5.41 -7.17 -14.66
CA THR A 22 -5.49 -6.18 -15.72
C THR A 22 -6.87 -5.55 -15.81
N GLY A 23 -6.92 -4.24 -15.96
CA GLY A 23 -8.15 -3.47 -16.08
C GLY A 23 -8.93 -3.77 -17.35
N SER A 24 -10.26 -3.81 -17.24
CA SER A 24 -11.15 -4.13 -18.35
C SER A 24 -11.39 -2.96 -19.31
N GLU A 25 -11.24 -1.72 -18.84
CA GLU A 25 -11.49 -0.51 -19.64
C GLU A 25 -10.26 0.38 -19.78
N TYR A 26 -9.49 0.50 -18.70
CA TYR A 26 -8.29 1.33 -18.61
C TYR A 26 -7.10 0.50 -18.13
N PRO A 27 -6.62 -0.48 -18.94
CA PRO A 27 -5.56 -1.40 -18.52
C PRO A 27 -4.23 -0.71 -18.19
N ASN A 28 -3.98 0.46 -18.77
CA ASN A 28 -2.75 1.23 -18.55
C ASN A 28 -2.87 2.22 -17.37
N GLU A 29 -4.00 2.26 -16.67
CA GLU A 29 -4.18 3.04 -15.45
C GLU A 29 -4.14 2.11 -14.25
N ILE A 30 -3.22 2.36 -13.32
CA ILE A 30 -2.90 1.47 -12.23
C ILE A 30 -3.39 2.03 -10.90
N VAL A 31 -4.05 1.18 -10.12
CA VAL A 31 -4.26 1.37 -8.69
C VAL A 31 -3.34 0.36 -7.99
N ALA A 32 -2.27 0.85 -7.39
CA ALA A 32 -1.34 0.01 -6.65
C ALA A 32 -1.66 0.04 -5.16
N LEU A 33 -1.64 -1.13 -4.53
CA LEU A 33 -1.88 -1.27 -3.09
C LEU A 33 -0.92 -2.31 -2.51
N GLY A 34 -0.52 -2.14 -1.25
CA GLY A 34 0.43 -3.08 -0.66
C GLY A 34 0.73 -2.81 0.81
N GLY A 35 1.70 -3.52 1.27
CA GLY A 35 2.38 -3.43 2.55
C GLY A 35 3.80 -3.95 2.39
N HIS A 36 4.60 -4.02 3.46
CA HIS A 36 5.98 -4.47 3.38
C HIS A 36 6.20 -5.87 3.94
N THR A 37 7.21 -6.56 3.43
CA THR A 37 7.49 -7.97 3.76
C THR A 37 8.59 -8.18 4.78
N ASP A 38 9.37 -7.17 5.05
CA ASP A 38 10.39 -7.20 6.10
C ASP A 38 9.80 -6.80 7.46
N SER A 39 10.56 -7.02 8.50
CA SER A 39 10.22 -6.64 9.88
C SER A 39 11.50 -6.31 10.62
N TRP A 40 11.38 -5.64 11.76
CA TRP A 40 12.52 -5.44 12.66
C TRP A 40 13.15 -6.77 13.06
N ASP A 41 14.47 -6.77 13.11
CA ASP A 41 15.28 -7.96 13.43
C ASP A 41 14.80 -8.69 14.67
N VAL A 42 14.77 -10.01 14.51
CA VAL A 42 14.20 -11.06 15.35
C VAL A 42 12.68 -11.01 15.52
N GLY A 43 12.00 -10.02 14.98
CA GLY A 43 10.54 -9.95 14.92
C GLY A 43 9.97 -10.89 13.85
N LEU A 44 8.75 -11.36 14.06
CA LEU A 44 8.04 -12.22 13.10
C LEU A 44 7.21 -11.42 12.08
N GLY A 45 7.10 -10.10 12.25
CA GLY A 45 6.38 -9.22 11.33
C GLY A 45 4.88 -9.52 11.15
N ALA A 46 4.24 -10.20 12.10
CA ALA A 46 2.84 -10.61 11.91
C ALA A 46 1.86 -9.42 11.92
N HIS A 47 2.17 -8.41 12.72
CA HIS A 47 1.37 -7.19 12.86
C HIS A 47 1.89 -6.08 11.95
N ASP A 48 3.19 -5.93 11.88
CA ASP A 48 3.96 -4.95 11.16
C ASP A 48 4.99 -5.67 10.27
N ASP A 49 4.74 -5.93 8.95
CA ASP A 49 3.46 -5.64 8.28
C ASP A 49 2.90 -6.87 7.54
N GLY A 50 3.03 -8.06 8.11
CA GLY A 50 2.40 -9.27 7.57
C GLY A 50 0.88 -9.12 7.41
N GLY A 51 0.25 -8.34 8.30
CA GLY A 51 -1.18 -8.03 8.25
C GLY A 51 -1.58 -7.27 6.99
N GLY A 52 -0.88 -6.19 6.65
CA GLY A 52 -1.12 -5.39 5.46
C GLY A 52 -0.81 -6.16 4.18
N CYS A 53 0.30 -6.92 4.17
CA CYS A 53 0.62 -7.82 3.07
C CYS A 53 -0.53 -8.80 2.77
N VAL A 54 -1.05 -9.48 3.80
CA VAL A 54 -2.15 -10.44 3.63
C VAL A 54 -3.44 -9.75 3.24
N ALA A 55 -3.78 -8.62 3.86
CA ALA A 55 -5.02 -7.89 3.57
C ALA A 55 -5.07 -7.41 2.11
N THR A 56 -3.99 -6.82 1.62
CA THR A 56 -3.91 -6.30 0.25
C THR A 56 -3.88 -7.43 -0.78
N TRP A 57 -3.14 -8.51 -0.53
CA TRP A 57 -3.15 -9.70 -1.36
C TRP A 57 -4.55 -10.34 -1.40
N TYR A 58 -5.20 -10.47 -0.24
CA TYR A 58 -6.52 -11.09 -0.15
C TYR A 58 -7.59 -10.25 -0.85
N ALA A 59 -7.49 -8.92 -0.81
CA ALA A 59 -8.35 -8.03 -1.57
C ALA A 59 -8.27 -8.33 -3.09
N LEU A 60 -7.05 -8.49 -3.63
CA LEU A 60 -6.86 -8.87 -5.04
C LEU A 60 -7.41 -10.26 -5.33
N LYS A 61 -7.17 -11.22 -4.41
CA LYS A 61 -7.72 -12.57 -4.52
C LYS A 61 -9.25 -12.57 -4.55
N MET A 62 -9.90 -11.78 -3.68
CA MET A 62 -11.38 -11.66 -3.66
C MET A 62 -11.92 -11.11 -4.98
N ILE A 63 -11.29 -10.09 -5.56
CA ILE A 63 -11.67 -9.56 -6.88
C ILE A 63 -11.64 -10.68 -7.93
N LYS A 64 -10.61 -11.51 -7.91
CA LYS A 64 -10.46 -12.65 -8.83
C LYS A 64 -11.52 -13.74 -8.57
N ASP A 65 -11.68 -14.17 -7.32
CA ASP A 65 -12.56 -15.28 -6.94
C ASP A 65 -14.04 -14.94 -7.20
N LEU A 66 -14.42 -13.69 -6.98
CA LEU A 66 -15.75 -13.17 -7.28
C LEU A 66 -15.96 -12.83 -8.77
N ASN A 67 -14.94 -13.08 -9.60
CA ASN A 67 -14.95 -12.76 -11.04
C ASN A 67 -15.33 -11.30 -11.33
N LEU A 68 -14.94 -10.39 -10.44
CA LEU A 68 -15.13 -8.95 -10.64
C LEU A 68 -14.20 -8.45 -11.74
N LYS A 69 -14.66 -7.45 -12.47
CA LYS A 69 -13.89 -6.85 -13.58
C LYS A 69 -13.56 -5.40 -13.23
N PRO A 70 -12.43 -5.15 -12.57
CA PRO A 70 -12.02 -3.78 -12.28
C PRO A 70 -11.81 -3.02 -13.58
N ARG A 71 -12.22 -1.77 -13.61
CA ARG A 71 -12.04 -0.92 -14.81
C ARG A 71 -10.56 -0.58 -15.05
N ARG A 72 -9.80 -0.38 -13.97
CA ARG A 72 -8.36 -0.14 -13.98
C ARG A 72 -7.59 -1.36 -13.52
N THR A 73 -6.33 -1.42 -13.89
CA THR A 73 -5.43 -2.47 -13.37
C THR A 73 -5.27 -2.30 -11.86
N MET A 74 -5.56 -3.38 -11.13
CA MET A 74 -5.34 -3.48 -9.70
C MET A 74 -4.02 -4.23 -9.48
N ARG A 75 -3.04 -3.57 -8.88
CA ARG A 75 -1.72 -4.14 -8.62
C ARG A 75 -1.46 -4.22 -7.12
N VAL A 76 -1.20 -5.40 -6.61
CA VAL A 76 -0.63 -5.57 -5.26
C VAL A 76 0.87 -5.54 -5.37
N VAL A 77 1.51 -4.78 -4.50
CA VAL A 77 2.96 -4.72 -4.34
C VAL A 77 3.28 -5.02 -2.89
N GLN A 78 4.14 -5.99 -2.67
CA GLN A 78 4.70 -6.27 -1.35
C GLN A 78 6.14 -5.78 -1.39
N TRP A 79 6.37 -4.66 -0.73
CA TRP A 79 7.66 -3.99 -0.73
C TRP A 79 8.65 -4.68 0.20
N VAL A 80 9.91 -4.46 -0.02
CA VAL A 80 11.00 -4.99 0.80
C VAL A 80 11.84 -3.87 1.37
N ASN A 81 12.38 -4.08 2.58
CA ASN A 81 13.28 -3.14 3.25
C ASN A 81 12.60 -1.80 3.58
N GLU A 82 11.36 -1.83 4.02
CA GLU A 82 10.69 -0.64 4.56
C GLU A 82 11.41 -0.17 5.82
N GLU A 83 11.55 -1.05 6.81
CA GLU A 83 12.04 -0.82 8.15
C GLU A 83 13.47 -0.23 8.22
N ASN A 84 14.28 -0.54 7.22
CA ASN A 84 15.69 -0.18 7.20
C ASN A 84 16.09 0.68 5.99
N GLY A 85 15.16 1.42 5.39
CA GLY A 85 15.50 2.40 4.37
C GLY A 85 14.59 2.52 3.17
N THR A 86 13.42 1.87 3.16
CA THR A 86 12.37 2.03 2.13
C THR A 86 12.84 1.77 0.71
N ARG A 87 13.83 0.90 0.55
CA ARG A 87 14.47 0.67 -0.76
C ARG A 87 13.53 0.02 -1.77
N GLY A 88 12.61 -0.82 -1.29
CA GLY A 88 11.58 -1.44 -2.12
C GLY A 88 10.64 -0.41 -2.75
N GLY A 89 10.14 0.52 -1.95
CA GLY A 89 9.30 1.62 -2.43
C GLY A 89 10.03 2.55 -3.41
N GLN A 90 11.29 2.88 -3.11
CA GLN A 90 12.15 3.68 -4.00
C GLN A 90 12.40 2.97 -5.33
N ALA A 91 12.76 1.68 -5.31
CA ALA A 91 13.00 0.89 -6.51
C ALA A 91 11.73 0.74 -7.36
N TYR A 92 10.58 0.56 -6.71
CA TYR A 92 9.29 0.55 -7.40
C TYR A 92 9.03 1.86 -8.11
N ALA A 93 9.15 2.99 -7.41
CA ALA A 93 8.93 4.30 -8.01
C ALA A 93 9.88 4.57 -9.20
N GLU A 94 11.16 4.26 -9.06
CA GLU A 94 12.12 4.46 -10.15
C GLU A 94 11.79 3.61 -11.38
N LYS A 95 11.43 2.35 -11.18
CA LYS A 95 11.12 1.42 -12.28
C LYS A 95 9.80 1.73 -12.97
N HIS A 96 8.81 2.20 -12.21
CA HIS A 96 7.43 2.36 -12.67
C HIS A 96 6.97 3.82 -12.82
N LYS A 97 7.88 4.79 -12.72
CA LYS A 97 7.59 6.24 -12.80
C LYS A 97 6.92 6.71 -14.10
N ILE A 98 7.08 5.95 -15.18
CA ILE A 98 6.46 6.26 -16.48
C ILE A 98 5.06 5.66 -16.64
N GLU A 99 4.67 4.72 -15.76
CA GLU A 99 3.34 4.14 -15.76
C GLU A 99 2.33 5.10 -15.13
N LYS A 100 1.12 5.15 -15.65
CA LYS A 100 0.06 6.00 -15.13
C LYS A 100 -0.57 5.39 -13.88
N HIS A 101 -0.11 5.80 -12.71
CA HIS A 101 -0.75 5.44 -11.45
C HIS A 101 -1.88 6.42 -11.13
N SER A 102 -3.09 5.90 -10.93
CA SER A 102 -4.26 6.68 -10.52
C SER A 102 -4.34 6.85 -9.02
N LEU A 103 -3.78 5.91 -8.27
CA LEU A 103 -3.75 5.89 -6.81
C LEU A 103 -2.66 4.92 -6.35
N VAL A 104 -1.99 5.26 -5.26
CA VAL A 104 -1.18 4.33 -4.47
C VAL A 104 -1.74 4.24 -3.06
N PHE A 105 -1.76 3.04 -2.51
CA PHE A 105 -2.37 2.75 -1.22
C PHE A 105 -1.46 1.84 -0.41
N GLU A 106 -1.24 2.21 0.85
CA GLU A 106 -0.46 1.43 1.79
C GLU A 106 -1.31 1.05 3.00
N PHE A 107 -1.20 -0.19 3.40
CA PHE A 107 -1.82 -0.73 4.59
C PHE A 107 -0.74 -1.21 5.54
N ASP A 108 -0.37 -0.36 6.48
CA ASP A 108 0.75 -0.53 7.39
C ASP A 108 0.42 0.08 8.77
N SER A 109 -0.80 -0.16 9.22
CA SER A 109 -1.27 0.35 10.53
C SER A 109 -1.75 -0.77 11.45
N GLY A 110 -1.29 -1.99 11.18
CA GLY A 110 -1.59 -3.18 11.95
C GLY A 110 -2.83 -3.94 11.52
N VAL A 111 -3.25 -4.91 12.32
CA VAL A 111 -4.25 -5.93 11.96
C VAL A 111 -5.66 -5.66 12.52
N PHE A 112 -5.86 -4.54 13.19
CA PHE A 112 -7.18 -4.19 13.73
C PHE A 112 -8.09 -3.56 12.67
N PRO A 113 -9.43 -3.64 12.86
CA PRO A 113 -10.35 -2.98 11.93
C PRO A 113 -10.05 -1.47 11.83
N PRO A 114 -9.81 -0.96 10.62
CA PRO A 114 -9.49 0.45 10.44
C PRO A 114 -10.69 1.35 10.73
N ASN A 115 -10.41 2.51 11.32
CA ASN A 115 -11.40 3.53 11.61
C ASN A 115 -11.30 4.72 10.66
N VAL A 116 -10.17 4.87 9.98
CA VAL A 116 -9.86 6.04 9.18
C VAL A 116 -9.24 5.63 7.86
N ILE A 117 -9.73 6.21 6.78
CA ILE A 117 -9.02 6.25 5.50
C ILE A 117 -8.42 7.64 5.38
N GLY A 118 -7.08 7.72 5.38
CA GLY A 118 -6.34 8.92 5.09
C GLY A 118 -6.12 9.06 3.58
N PHE A 119 -6.34 10.27 3.02
CA PHE A 119 -6.15 10.52 1.59
C PHE A 119 -5.36 11.81 1.35
N THR A 120 -4.34 11.73 0.53
CA THR A 120 -3.57 12.86 0.00
C THR A 120 -3.70 12.90 -1.52
N GLY A 121 -4.29 13.95 -2.03
CA GLY A 121 -4.57 14.19 -3.44
C GLY A 121 -5.45 15.41 -3.60
N ASP A 122 -6.11 15.55 -4.74
CA ASP A 122 -7.00 16.68 -4.99
C ASP A 122 -8.33 16.56 -4.22
N ASP A 123 -8.97 17.73 -4.02
CA ASP A 123 -10.22 17.80 -3.24
C ASP A 123 -11.40 17.11 -3.95
N LYS A 124 -11.36 16.97 -5.28
CA LYS A 124 -12.38 16.26 -6.06
C LYS A 124 -12.34 14.75 -5.79
N MET A 125 -11.15 14.17 -5.78
CA MET A 125 -10.98 12.76 -5.40
C MET A 125 -11.35 12.54 -3.94
N LEU A 126 -10.96 13.45 -3.05
CA LEU A 126 -11.35 13.37 -1.64
C LEU A 126 -12.87 13.38 -1.46
N ALA A 127 -13.59 14.21 -2.23
CA ALA A 127 -15.06 14.25 -2.20
C ALA A 127 -15.68 12.93 -2.65
N ILE A 128 -15.12 12.29 -3.69
CA ILE A 128 -15.55 10.96 -4.15
C ILE A 128 -15.36 9.91 -3.03
N LEU A 129 -14.20 9.89 -2.40
CA LEU A 129 -13.91 8.95 -1.30
C LEU A 129 -14.85 9.18 -0.10
N LYS A 130 -15.08 10.44 0.28
CA LYS A 130 -16.06 10.77 1.33
C LYS A 130 -17.48 10.30 0.98
N GLY A 131 -17.87 10.36 -0.28
CA GLY A 131 -19.13 9.81 -0.76
C GLY A 131 -19.29 8.30 -0.53
N MET A 132 -18.20 7.58 -0.30
CA MET A 132 -18.21 6.14 0.03
C MET A 132 -18.41 5.85 1.53
N GLU A 133 -18.28 6.84 2.40
CA GLU A 133 -18.43 6.64 3.87
C GLU A 133 -19.71 5.91 4.27
N PRO A 134 -20.89 6.16 3.67
CA PRO A 134 -22.11 5.42 4.05
C PRO A 134 -22.02 3.92 3.79
N ILE A 135 -21.21 3.50 2.81
CA ILE A 135 -20.96 2.09 2.51
C ILE A 135 -19.94 1.53 3.52
N LEU A 136 -18.85 2.26 3.75
CA LEU A 136 -17.80 1.88 4.69
C LEU A 136 -18.34 1.74 6.12
N LYS A 137 -19.24 2.62 6.53
CA LYS A 137 -19.90 2.59 7.86
C LYS A 137 -20.81 1.37 8.07
N LYS A 138 -21.22 0.68 7.02
CA LYS A 138 -21.91 -0.61 7.16
C LYS A 138 -20.96 -1.73 7.60
N ILE A 139 -19.67 -1.61 7.29
CA ILE A 139 -18.62 -2.55 7.69
C ILE A 139 -18.08 -2.17 9.07
N ASN A 140 -17.72 -0.91 9.24
CA ASN A 140 -17.28 -0.35 10.51
C ASN A 140 -17.94 1.03 10.75
N PRO A 141 -18.86 1.16 11.72
CA PRO A 141 -19.56 2.43 11.97
C PRO A 141 -18.66 3.61 12.31
N ALA A 142 -17.44 3.35 12.80
CA ALA A 142 -16.46 4.37 13.13
C ALA A 142 -15.66 4.87 11.90
N MET A 143 -15.82 4.23 10.74
CA MET A 143 -15.04 4.56 9.53
C MET A 143 -15.33 5.96 9.03
N ILE A 144 -14.27 6.73 8.85
CA ILE A 144 -14.30 8.06 8.24
C ILE A 144 -13.21 8.19 7.16
N VAL A 145 -13.46 9.07 6.19
CA VAL A 145 -12.45 9.50 5.21
C VAL A 145 -12.00 10.92 5.54
N ARG A 146 -10.70 11.12 5.70
CA ARG A 146 -10.12 12.43 6.00
C ARG A 146 -9.00 12.81 5.05
N LYS A 147 -8.74 14.14 4.97
CA LYS A 147 -7.57 14.65 4.27
C LYS A 147 -6.29 14.29 5.06
N GLY A 148 -5.22 14.02 4.31
CA GLY A 148 -3.96 13.57 4.85
C GLY A 148 -3.94 12.04 5.02
N GLY A 149 -2.99 11.42 4.42
CA GLY A 149 -2.73 9.99 4.40
C GLY A 149 -1.57 9.73 3.46
N GLY A 150 -1.04 8.58 3.54
CA GLY A 150 0.12 8.17 2.78
C GLY A 150 0.81 7.06 3.54
N GLY A 151 1.97 6.71 3.09
CA GLY A 151 2.78 5.70 3.72
C GLY A 151 4.23 5.87 3.30
N VAL A 152 5.05 5.03 3.86
CA VAL A 152 6.49 5.12 3.69
C VAL A 152 6.89 4.57 2.33
N ASP A 153 6.39 3.39 1.97
CA ASP A 153 6.70 2.73 0.70
C ASP A 153 6.06 3.41 -0.51
N ILE A 154 4.87 3.98 -0.36
CA ILE A 154 4.22 4.74 -1.43
C ILE A 154 4.70 6.19 -1.52
N GLY A 155 5.43 6.67 -0.51
CA GLY A 155 5.97 8.04 -0.45
C GLY A 155 6.74 8.45 -1.71
N PRO A 156 7.64 7.63 -2.26
CA PRO A 156 8.34 7.94 -3.52
C PRO A 156 7.39 8.17 -4.71
N MET A 157 6.32 7.40 -4.86
CA MET A 157 5.31 7.62 -5.90
C MET A 157 4.50 8.90 -5.65
N MET A 158 4.16 9.20 -4.40
CA MET A 158 3.47 10.43 -4.03
C MET A 158 4.30 11.67 -4.36
N LYS A 159 5.63 11.62 -4.20
CA LYS A 159 6.56 12.68 -4.62
C LYS A 159 6.54 12.93 -6.13
N LEU A 160 6.15 11.94 -6.93
CA LEU A 160 5.93 12.07 -8.37
C LEU A 160 4.53 12.62 -8.71
N GLY A 161 3.73 12.98 -7.72
CA GLY A 161 2.39 13.54 -7.88
C GLY A 161 1.25 12.53 -7.92
N VAL A 162 1.52 11.26 -7.65
CA VAL A 162 0.48 10.24 -7.56
C VAL A 162 -0.30 10.42 -6.26
N PRO A 163 -1.65 10.42 -6.28
CA PRO A 163 -2.44 10.46 -5.07
C PRO A 163 -2.15 9.26 -4.17
N GLY A 164 -2.08 9.49 -2.86
CA GLY A 164 -1.79 8.46 -1.87
C GLY A 164 -2.92 8.25 -0.87
N MET A 165 -3.07 7.02 -0.43
CA MET A 165 -4.05 6.63 0.57
C MET A 165 -3.41 5.69 1.59
N SER A 166 -3.89 5.76 2.84
CA SER A 166 -3.50 4.83 3.90
C SER A 166 -4.71 4.39 4.71
N LEU A 167 -4.57 3.24 5.36
CA LEU A 167 -5.57 2.60 6.18
C LEU A 167 -4.94 2.16 7.50
#